data_4cefb25ad3290349f46a2e7c888b2a55
#
_entry.id   4cefb25ad3290349f46a2e7c888b2a55
#
_cell.length_a   1.000
_cell.length_b   1.000
_cell.length_c   1.000
_cell.angle_alpha   90.00
_cell.angle_beta   90.00
_cell.angle_gamma   90.00
#
_symmetry.space_group_name_H-M   'P 1'
#
loop_
_entity.id
_entity.type
_entity.pdbx_description
1 polymer ?
#
loop_
_entity_poly.entity_id
_entity_poly.type
_entity_poly.pdbx_seq_one_letter_code
_entity_poly.pdbx_strand_id
1 'polypeptide(L)'
;MSDDKKIIFSMVNVNKTFNPGKQVLKNIYLSFYYGAKIGVLGLNGAGKSSLLKIIAGEDKSFNGEVVFSPGYSVGYLPQEPILDNSKTVKEVVMEGVADVVNILQEYEAVNNKFAEPMSDDEMNALIERQGELTELIEQYDAWELDAKLNRAMDALNCPEPEAKVETLSGGERRRVALCRLLLQEPDILLLDEPTNHLDAESVHWLEMHLQQYKGTVIAVTHDRYFLDNVAGWILELDRGEGIPWQGNYSSWLEQKSQRLKMEQKQESKRQKTLERELEWVRMSPKARQAKSKARLNAYDRLLNEDVKEKEERLEIFIPNGPRLGNNVIDAKNVAKAYGDKLLYDNLSFSLPPNAIVGIIGPNGAGKTTLFRLIMGMEKPDKGEFAVGDTVVLGYVDQQHIDIDSEKSVWEVISGGNEQIQLGGRLINSRAYIARFNFSGADQGKKAGVLSGGERNRLHLAMALKSEANVLLLDEPTNDIDINTLRALEEALDNFAGSAVIISHDRWFLDRVCTHILAFEGNSEVYFFEGNFSEYEENRKKRMGDTTPKRMRYKKLMA
;
A
#
# COMPACT_ATOMS: atom_id res chain seq x y z
N MET A 1 -36.87 1.21 4.60
CA MET A 1 -36.52 2.61 4.73
C MET A 1 -35.42 2.86 3.71
N SER A 2 -35.78 3.52 2.61
CA SER A 2 -34.83 3.88 1.55
C SER A 2 -34.01 5.06 2.07
N ASP A 3 -32.80 4.84 2.53
CA ASP A 3 -31.80 5.88 2.57
C ASP A 3 -31.60 6.33 1.12
N ASP A 4 -32.04 7.52 0.79
CA ASP A 4 -31.77 8.17 -0.48
C ASP A 4 -30.25 8.40 -0.54
N LYS A 5 -29.52 7.41 -1.09
CA LYS A 5 -28.07 7.52 -1.32
C LYS A 5 -27.84 8.64 -2.32
N LYS A 6 -27.46 9.81 -1.82
CA LYS A 6 -27.23 11.00 -2.64
C LYS A 6 -26.00 10.79 -3.51
N ILE A 7 -26.15 10.86 -4.83
CA ILE A 7 -25.02 10.80 -5.77
C ILE A 7 -24.25 12.12 -5.68
N ILE A 8 -22.94 12.04 -5.46
CA ILE A 8 -22.07 13.22 -5.35
C ILE A 8 -21.31 13.50 -6.64
N PHE A 9 -20.95 12.46 -7.37
CA PHE A 9 -20.43 12.59 -8.74
C PHE A 9 -20.65 11.31 -9.54
N SER A 10 -20.57 11.44 -10.86
CA SER A 10 -20.67 10.33 -11.81
C SER A 10 -19.61 10.46 -12.88
N MET A 11 -19.06 9.32 -13.28
CA MET A 11 -18.16 9.16 -14.42
C MET A 11 -18.98 8.60 -15.58
N VAL A 12 -18.94 9.27 -16.73
CA VAL A 12 -19.73 8.90 -17.92
C VAL A 12 -18.78 8.66 -19.08
N ASN A 13 -18.72 7.40 -19.53
CA ASN A 13 -17.90 6.97 -20.67
C ASN A 13 -16.42 7.41 -20.58
N VAL A 14 -15.83 7.30 -19.38
CA VAL A 14 -14.46 7.74 -19.17
C VAL A 14 -13.48 6.72 -19.76
N ASN A 15 -12.62 7.21 -20.65
CA ASN A 15 -11.60 6.44 -21.35
C ASN A 15 -10.25 7.14 -21.24
N LYS A 16 -9.20 6.40 -20.88
CA LYS A 16 -7.83 6.91 -20.78
C LYS A 16 -6.87 6.03 -21.53
N THR A 17 -6.09 6.63 -22.42
CA THR A 17 -5.04 5.97 -23.22
C THR A 17 -3.72 6.70 -23.06
N PHE A 18 -2.64 5.96 -22.82
CA PHE A 18 -1.27 6.46 -22.84
C PHE A 18 -0.59 6.13 -24.16
N ASN A 19 0.30 7.00 -24.65
CA ASN A 19 1.10 6.74 -25.85
C ASN A 19 2.24 5.73 -25.55
N PRO A 20 2.51 4.75 -26.44
CA PRO A 20 1.87 4.46 -27.72
C PRO A 20 0.72 3.43 -27.60
N GLY A 21 -0.51 3.90 -27.42
CA GLY A 21 -1.70 3.06 -27.60
C GLY A 21 -2.14 2.17 -26.42
N LYS A 22 -1.52 2.25 -25.24
CA LYS A 22 -1.95 1.49 -24.06
C LYS A 22 -3.18 2.14 -23.41
N GLN A 23 -4.36 1.54 -23.64
CA GLN A 23 -5.59 1.98 -22.99
C GLN A 23 -5.68 1.39 -21.58
N VAL A 24 -5.75 2.25 -20.55
CA VAL A 24 -5.78 1.84 -19.14
C VAL A 24 -7.18 1.93 -18.53
N LEU A 25 -8.05 2.84 -19.02
CA LEU A 25 -9.47 2.90 -18.64
C LEU A 25 -10.32 2.81 -19.90
N LYS A 26 -11.37 1.99 -19.85
CA LYS A 26 -12.26 1.71 -20.98
C LYS A 26 -13.71 1.85 -20.53
N ASN A 27 -14.43 2.77 -21.13
CA ASN A 27 -15.87 2.93 -20.96
C ASN A 27 -16.31 2.87 -19.49
N ILE A 28 -15.67 3.64 -18.62
CA ILE A 28 -16.03 3.66 -17.19
C ILE A 28 -17.33 4.43 -17.02
N TYR A 29 -18.36 3.74 -16.51
CA TYR A 29 -19.66 4.28 -16.12
C TYR A 29 -19.91 3.96 -14.66
N LEU A 30 -19.70 4.93 -13.76
CA LEU A 30 -19.83 4.73 -12.32
C LEU A 30 -20.48 5.95 -11.68
N SER A 31 -21.33 5.72 -10.67
CA SER A 31 -21.89 6.76 -9.82
C SER A 31 -21.48 6.52 -8.38
N PHE A 32 -21.08 7.58 -7.70
CA PHE A 32 -20.55 7.54 -6.35
C PHE A 32 -21.48 8.23 -5.36
N TYR A 33 -21.70 7.59 -4.21
CA TYR A 33 -22.65 8.06 -3.20
C TYR A 33 -21.91 8.77 -2.05
N TYR A 34 -22.58 9.74 -1.45
CA TYR A 34 -22.08 10.43 -0.25
C TYR A 34 -21.88 9.43 0.90
N GLY A 35 -20.78 9.59 1.62
CA GLY A 35 -20.42 8.72 2.76
C GLY A 35 -19.91 7.32 2.39
N ALA A 36 -19.86 6.95 1.09
CA ALA A 36 -19.34 5.66 0.66
C ALA A 36 -17.84 5.54 0.95
N LYS A 37 -17.41 4.37 1.45
CA LYS A 37 -16.00 4.00 1.65
C LYS A 37 -15.62 2.98 0.59
N ILE A 38 -14.76 3.37 -0.35
CA ILE A 38 -14.47 2.62 -1.57
C ILE A 38 -12.99 2.31 -1.64
N GLY A 39 -12.65 1.03 -1.63
CA GLY A 39 -11.30 0.54 -1.91
C GLY A 39 -11.13 0.28 -3.41
N VAL A 40 -10.07 0.79 -4.02
CA VAL A 40 -9.77 0.58 -5.45
C VAL A 40 -8.66 -0.46 -5.59
N LEU A 41 -8.97 -1.57 -6.25
CA LEU A 41 -8.07 -2.68 -6.51
C LEU A 41 -7.74 -2.81 -7.99
N GLY A 42 -6.60 -3.38 -8.31
CA GLY A 42 -6.17 -3.68 -9.67
C GLY A 42 -4.67 -3.89 -9.75
N LEU A 43 -4.22 -4.52 -10.83
CA LEU A 43 -2.79 -4.75 -11.10
C LEU A 43 -2.02 -3.42 -11.20
N ASN A 44 -0.70 -3.50 -11.05
CA ASN A 44 0.15 -2.34 -11.29
C ASN A 44 0.05 -1.92 -12.76
N GLY A 45 -0.18 -0.61 -12.99
CA GLY A 45 -0.45 -0.07 -14.32
C GLY A 45 -1.89 -0.27 -14.83
N ALA A 46 -2.84 -0.76 -14.01
CA ALA A 46 -4.26 -0.87 -14.37
C ALA A 46 -4.99 0.49 -14.44
N GLY A 47 -4.34 1.58 -14.03
CA GLY A 47 -4.93 2.93 -14.09
C GLY A 47 -5.52 3.43 -12.78
N LYS A 48 -5.22 2.81 -11.63
CA LYS A 48 -5.72 3.22 -10.30
C LYS A 48 -5.44 4.70 -9.99
N SER A 49 -4.18 5.11 -10.02
CA SER A 49 -3.79 6.52 -9.79
C SER A 49 -4.31 7.45 -10.87
N SER A 50 -4.45 6.98 -12.13
CA SER A 50 -5.06 7.77 -13.21
C SER A 50 -6.54 8.04 -12.94
N LEU A 51 -7.26 7.04 -12.41
CA LEU A 51 -8.66 7.21 -12.00
C LEU A 51 -8.78 8.29 -10.92
N LEU A 52 -7.94 8.25 -9.87
CA LEU A 52 -7.95 9.27 -8.81
C LEU A 52 -7.60 10.66 -9.34
N LYS A 53 -6.58 10.79 -10.22
CA LYS A 53 -6.18 12.07 -10.82
C LYS A 53 -7.28 12.67 -11.70
N ILE A 54 -8.04 11.82 -12.41
CA ILE A 54 -9.19 12.27 -13.21
C ILE A 54 -10.30 12.79 -12.29
N ILE A 55 -10.62 12.07 -11.20
CA ILE A 55 -11.62 12.51 -10.21
C ILE A 55 -11.14 13.79 -9.50
N ALA A 56 -9.85 13.90 -9.16
CA ALA A 56 -9.26 15.10 -8.57
C ALA A 56 -9.24 16.33 -9.52
N GLY A 57 -9.47 16.11 -10.82
CA GLY A 57 -9.38 17.18 -11.84
C GLY A 57 -7.96 17.55 -12.25
N GLU A 58 -6.95 16.81 -11.77
CA GLU A 58 -5.53 17.01 -12.14
C GLU A 58 -5.23 16.50 -13.56
N ASP A 59 -5.82 15.36 -13.94
CA ASP A 59 -5.67 14.82 -15.30
C ASP A 59 -6.91 15.12 -16.14
N LYS A 60 -6.75 16.00 -17.10
CA LYS A 60 -7.80 16.41 -18.06
C LYS A 60 -7.66 15.74 -19.42
N SER A 61 -6.64 14.90 -19.63
CA SER A 61 -6.35 14.24 -20.90
C SER A 61 -7.04 12.87 -20.98
N PHE A 62 -8.37 12.85 -20.94
CA PHE A 62 -9.21 11.67 -21.09
C PHE A 62 -10.43 11.96 -21.97
N ASN A 63 -11.09 10.93 -22.47
CA ASN A 63 -12.37 11.04 -23.17
C ASN A 63 -13.51 10.66 -22.22
N GLY A 64 -14.66 11.32 -22.33
CA GLY A 64 -15.79 11.18 -21.44
C GLY A 64 -15.95 12.36 -20.50
N GLU A 65 -16.75 12.21 -19.47
CA GLU A 65 -17.08 13.29 -18.54
C GLU A 65 -17.06 12.80 -17.08
N VAL A 66 -16.67 13.69 -16.16
CA VAL A 66 -16.86 13.54 -14.71
C VAL A 66 -17.76 14.67 -14.26
N VAL A 67 -18.97 14.32 -13.81
CA VAL A 67 -19.99 15.28 -13.44
C VAL A 67 -20.14 15.28 -11.92
N PHE A 68 -19.80 16.39 -11.27
CA PHE A 68 -19.96 16.59 -9.83
C PHE A 68 -21.28 17.25 -9.53
N SER A 69 -21.92 16.83 -8.44
CA SER A 69 -23.00 17.61 -7.83
C SER A 69 -22.41 18.89 -7.21
N PRO A 70 -23.11 20.03 -7.31
CA PRO A 70 -22.57 21.29 -6.80
C PRO A 70 -22.43 21.28 -5.28
N GLY A 71 -21.42 22.00 -4.77
CA GLY A 71 -21.20 22.26 -3.34
C GLY A 71 -20.37 21.21 -2.61
N TYR A 72 -19.72 20.27 -3.30
CA TYR A 72 -18.81 19.30 -2.68
C TYR A 72 -17.36 19.63 -2.95
N SER A 73 -16.56 19.56 -1.89
CA SER A 73 -15.12 19.74 -1.92
C SER A 73 -14.40 18.41 -2.20
N VAL A 74 -13.27 18.47 -2.92
CA VAL A 74 -12.44 17.31 -3.25
C VAL A 74 -11.04 17.52 -2.70
N GLY A 75 -10.55 16.57 -1.91
CA GLY A 75 -9.18 16.51 -1.44
C GLY A 75 -8.47 15.28 -2.00
N TYR A 76 -7.22 15.44 -2.42
CA TYR A 76 -6.43 14.39 -3.02
C TYR A 76 -5.04 14.27 -2.41
N LEU A 77 -4.69 13.05 -1.99
CA LEU A 77 -3.33 12.67 -1.58
C LEU A 77 -2.67 11.89 -2.72
N PRO A 78 -1.75 12.50 -3.47
CA PRO A 78 -0.97 11.76 -4.48
C PRO A 78 0.08 10.87 -3.83
N GLN A 79 0.61 9.91 -4.60
CA GLN A 79 1.68 9.01 -4.16
C GLN A 79 2.94 9.78 -3.72
N GLU A 80 3.28 10.87 -4.43
CA GLU A 80 4.37 11.79 -4.09
C GLU A 80 3.81 13.21 -3.94
N PRO A 81 3.49 13.65 -2.71
CA PRO A 81 2.94 14.98 -2.49
C PRO A 81 4.00 16.07 -2.63
N ILE A 82 3.63 17.14 -3.30
CA ILE A 82 4.45 18.34 -3.42
C ILE A 82 4.08 19.28 -2.25
N LEU A 83 5.05 19.58 -1.40
CA LEU A 83 4.93 20.54 -0.30
C LEU A 83 5.88 21.70 -0.51
N ASP A 84 5.54 22.86 0.09
CA ASP A 84 6.40 24.04 0.06
C ASP A 84 7.63 23.82 0.96
N ASN A 85 8.80 23.74 0.35
CA ASN A 85 10.06 23.48 1.04
C ASN A 85 10.47 24.60 2.01
N SER A 86 9.95 25.81 1.84
CA SER A 86 10.27 26.97 2.69
C SER A 86 9.59 26.95 4.06
N LYS A 87 8.52 26.14 4.20
CA LYS A 87 7.66 26.09 5.39
C LYS A 87 8.12 25.03 6.39
N THR A 88 7.66 25.19 7.63
CA THR A 88 7.75 24.20 8.68
C THR A 88 6.62 23.15 8.58
N VAL A 89 6.77 22.03 9.26
CA VAL A 89 5.73 20.98 9.33
C VAL A 89 4.42 21.57 9.88
N LYS A 90 4.48 22.36 10.96
CA LYS A 90 3.31 23.01 11.57
C LYS A 90 2.61 23.93 10.58
N GLU A 91 3.34 24.78 9.86
CA GLU A 91 2.78 25.71 8.88
C GLU A 91 2.06 24.96 7.75
N VAL A 92 2.63 23.86 7.24
CA VAL A 92 1.97 23.04 6.22
C VAL A 92 0.70 22.37 6.74
N VAL A 93 0.72 21.85 7.97
CA VAL A 93 -0.46 21.20 8.57
C VAL A 93 -1.57 22.23 8.83
N MET A 94 -1.21 23.46 9.25
CA MET A 94 -2.15 24.56 9.45
C MET A 94 -2.84 25.01 8.16
N GLU A 95 -2.24 24.82 6.98
CA GLU A 95 -2.93 25.08 5.70
C GLU A 95 -4.24 24.29 5.54
N GLY A 96 -4.31 23.09 6.11
CA GLY A 96 -5.53 22.26 6.08
C GLY A 96 -6.70 22.85 6.86
N VAL A 97 -6.43 23.74 7.79
CA VAL A 97 -7.41 24.42 8.65
C VAL A 97 -7.34 25.95 8.51
N ALA A 98 -6.91 26.43 7.35
CA ALA A 98 -6.68 27.85 7.10
C ALA A 98 -7.92 28.71 7.39
N ASP A 99 -9.11 28.24 7.05
CA ASP A 99 -10.35 28.96 7.30
C ASP A 99 -10.59 29.15 8.82
N VAL A 100 -10.33 28.12 9.61
CA VAL A 100 -10.47 28.16 11.06
C VAL A 100 -9.40 29.07 11.68
N VAL A 101 -8.17 29.01 11.18
CA VAL A 101 -7.08 29.90 11.60
C VAL A 101 -7.43 31.36 11.31
N ASN A 102 -7.97 31.65 10.13
CA ASN A 102 -8.40 33.01 9.77
C ASN A 102 -9.52 33.54 10.70
N ILE A 103 -10.49 32.68 11.05
CA ILE A 103 -11.56 33.03 12.01
C ILE A 103 -10.96 33.38 13.36
N LEU A 104 -10.02 32.58 13.88
CA LEU A 104 -9.35 32.87 15.17
C LEU A 104 -8.53 34.17 15.12
N GLN A 105 -7.79 34.40 14.02
CA GLN A 105 -7.02 35.63 13.84
C GLN A 105 -7.93 36.85 13.76
N GLU A 106 -9.06 36.76 13.06
CA GLU A 106 -10.04 37.82 12.97
C GLU A 106 -10.66 38.09 14.35
N TYR A 107 -10.98 37.03 15.11
CA TYR A 107 -11.50 37.16 16.48
C TYR A 107 -10.51 37.88 17.41
N GLU A 108 -9.23 37.54 17.35
CA GLU A 108 -8.17 38.22 18.08
C GLU A 108 -8.03 39.68 17.64
N ALA A 109 -8.08 39.95 16.35
CA ALA A 109 -8.03 41.32 15.82
C ALA A 109 -9.21 42.16 16.27
N VAL A 110 -10.42 41.60 16.30
CA VAL A 110 -11.63 42.26 16.84
C VAL A 110 -11.46 42.54 18.31
N ASN A 111 -10.99 41.57 19.12
CA ASN A 111 -10.73 41.74 20.54
C ASN A 111 -9.70 42.86 20.84
N ASN A 112 -8.63 42.93 20.03
CA ASN A 112 -7.61 43.97 20.20
C ASN A 112 -8.16 45.37 19.89
N LYS A 113 -9.10 45.52 18.95
CA LYS A 113 -9.74 46.78 18.61
C LYS A 113 -10.59 47.36 19.76
N PHE A 114 -11.14 46.53 20.64
CA PHE A 114 -11.87 47.04 21.83
C PHE A 114 -11.00 47.86 22.77
N ALA A 115 -9.67 47.77 22.68
CA ALA A 115 -8.75 48.61 23.47
C ALA A 115 -8.54 50.02 22.90
N GLU A 116 -9.04 50.29 21.67
CA GLU A 116 -8.91 51.57 21.00
C GLU A 116 -10.13 52.46 21.28
N PRO A 117 -9.97 53.79 21.36
CA PRO A 117 -11.10 54.71 21.48
C PRO A 117 -11.98 54.64 20.22
N MET A 118 -13.29 54.40 20.38
CA MET A 118 -14.23 54.27 19.29
C MET A 118 -15.60 54.89 19.60
N SER A 119 -16.41 55.09 18.59
CA SER A 119 -17.80 55.54 18.73
C SER A 119 -18.74 54.42 19.16
N ASP A 120 -19.93 54.76 19.67
CA ASP A 120 -20.93 53.76 20.08
C ASP A 120 -21.40 52.89 18.92
N ASP A 121 -21.48 53.45 17.71
CA ASP A 121 -21.85 52.68 16.50
C ASP A 121 -20.76 51.67 16.11
N GLU A 122 -19.50 52.05 16.17
CA GLU A 122 -18.36 51.16 15.93
C GLU A 122 -18.28 50.06 17.00
N MET A 123 -18.53 50.39 18.26
CA MET A 123 -18.58 49.44 19.36
C MET A 123 -19.65 48.36 19.11
N ASN A 124 -20.88 48.80 18.74
CA ASN A 124 -21.97 47.86 18.46
C ASN A 124 -21.65 46.92 17.28
N ALA A 125 -21.07 47.45 16.20
CA ALA A 125 -20.65 46.65 15.06
C ALA A 125 -19.56 45.61 15.43
N LEU A 126 -18.60 46.00 16.29
CA LEU A 126 -17.58 45.05 16.79
C LEU A 126 -18.18 43.97 17.69
N ILE A 127 -19.15 44.29 18.54
CA ILE A 127 -19.85 43.31 19.38
C ILE A 127 -20.62 42.31 18.53
N GLU A 128 -21.35 42.79 17.51
CA GLU A 128 -22.06 41.92 16.58
C GLU A 128 -21.09 40.96 15.84
N ARG A 129 -19.98 41.52 15.30
CA ARG A 129 -18.94 40.71 14.62
C ARG A 129 -18.26 39.71 15.54
N GLN A 130 -17.96 40.09 16.78
CA GLN A 130 -17.43 39.19 17.81
C GLN A 130 -18.39 38.03 18.10
N GLY A 131 -19.71 38.32 18.17
CA GLY A 131 -20.74 37.31 18.37
C GLY A 131 -20.76 36.29 17.22
N GLU A 132 -20.78 36.76 15.95
CA GLU A 132 -20.70 35.90 14.76
C GLU A 132 -19.44 34.99 14.76
N LEU A 133 -18.29 35.61 15.07
CA LEU A 133 -17.02 34.86 15.12
C LEU A 133 -17.01 33.83 16.25
N THR A 134 -17.62 34.13 17.40
CA THR A 134 -17.74 33.19 18.51
C THR A 134 -18.61 31.99 18.13
N GLU A 135 -19.75 32.22 17.46
CA GLU A 135 -20.58 31.12 16.94
C GLU A 135 -19.82 30.23 15.94
N LEU A 136 -19.04 30.82 15.04
CA LEU A 136 -18.20 30.08 14.12
C LEU A 136 -17.10 29.27 14.82
N ILE A 137 -16.43 29.88 15.83
CA ILE A 137 -15.40 29.19 16.61
C ILE A 137 -15.99 28.00 17.38
N GLU A 138 -17.21 28.14 17.94
CA GLU A 138 -17.90 27.04 18.59
C GLU A 138 -18.33 25.96 17.59
N GLN A 139 -18.85 26.36 16.42
CA GLN A 139 -19.27 25.42 15.36
C GLN A 139 -18.12 24.55 14.86
N TYR A 140 -16.91 25.13 14.72
CA TYR A 140 -15.70 24.42 14.28
C TYR A 140 -14.89 23.82 15.41
N ASP A 141 -15.32 23.94 16.67
CA ASP A 141 -14.56 23.52 17.87
C ASP A 141 -13.11 24.06 17.85
N ALA A 142 -12.99 25.35 17.45
CA ALA A 142 -11.71 25.96 17.15
C ALA A 142 -10.90 26.35 18.40
N TRP A 143 -11.51 26.38 19.58
CA TRP A 143 -10.79 26.65 20.85
C TRP A 143 -9.73 25.58 21.15
N GLU A 144 -9.94 24.33 20.72
CA GLU A 144 -9.01 23.21 20.91
C GLU A 144 -8.17 22.91 19.66
N LEU A 145 -8.07 23.87 18.73
CA LEU A 145 -7.40 23.64 17.43
C LEU A 145 -5.96 23.11 17.59
N ASP A 146 -5.13 23.74 18.43
CA ASP A 146 -3.75 23.30 18.66
C ASP A 146 -3.69 21.88 19.23
N ALA A 147 -4.61 21.51 20.12
CA ALA A 147 -4.69 20.16 20.66
C ALA A 147 -5.13 19.14 19.58
N LYS A 148 -6.06 19.52 18.69
CA LYS A 148 -6.52 18.70 17.56
C LYS A 148 -5.38 18.47 16.55
N LEU A 149 -4.62 19.53 16.21
CA LEU A 149 -3.44 19.47 15.35
C LEU A 149 -2.36 18.55 15.93
N ASN A 150 -2.00 18.74 17.19
CA ASN A 150 -0.98 17.92 17.85
C ASN A 150 -1.39 16.45 17.92
N ARG A 151 -2.66 16.17 18.26
CA ARG A 151 -3.17 14.78 18.28
C ARG A 151 -3.07 14.09 16.90
N ALA A 152 -3.42 14.80 15.81
CA ALA A 152 -3.33 14.27 14.47
C ALA A 152 -1.87 14.06 14.03
N MET A 153 -0.98 15.01 14.33
CA MET A 153 0.45 14.92 14.04
C MET A 153 1.12 13.78 14.80
N ASP A 154 0.79 13.61 16.09
CA ASP A 154 1.32 12.51 16.92
C ASP A 154 0.82 11.14 16.43
N ALA A 155 -0.45 11.03 16.10
CA ALA A 155 -1.06 9.77 15.62
C ALA A 155 -0.48 9.30 14.28
N LEU A 156 -0.14 10.23 13.38
CA LEU A 156 0.51 9.93 12.11
C LEU A 156 2.05 9.92 12.22
N ASN A 157 2.58 10.04 13.42
CA ASN A 157 4.03 10.08 13.68
C ASN A 157 4.74 11.10 12.76
N CYS A 158 4.15 12.31 12.63
CA CYS A 158 4.73 13.41 11.88
C CYS A 158 6.04 13.89 12.52
N PRO A 159 6.98 14.45 11.73
CA PRO A 159 8.19 15.07 12.27
C PRO A 159 7.89 16.21 13.26
N GLU A 160 8.94 16.71 13.93
CA GLU A 160 8.81 17.83 14.84
C GLU A 160 8.14 19.03 14.15
N PRO A 161 7.22 19.74 14.83
CA PRO A 161 6.45 20.85 14.25
C PRO A 161 7.32 21.94 13.61
N GLU A 162 8.49 22.19 14.19
CA GLU A 162 9.44 23.22 13.75
C GLU A 162 10.42 22.74 12.66
N ALA A 163 10.38 21.44 12.31
CA ALA A 163 11.24 20.91 11.26
C ALA A 163 10.88 21.50 9.89
N LYS A 164 11.88 21.85 9.08
CA LYS A 164 11.66 22.36 7.74
C LYS A 164 11.34 21.25 6.76
N VAL A 165 10.39 21.50 5.86
CA VAL A 165 9.98 20.54 4.83
C VAL A 165 11.13 20.11 3.92
N GLU A 166 12.10 20.98 3.64
CA GLU A 166 13.26 20.65 2.80
C GLU A 166 14.11 19.51 3.36
N THR A 167 14.13 19.31 4.69
CA THR A 167 14.95 18.28 5.36
C THR A 167 14.23 16.94 5.50
N LEU A 168 12.95 16.87 5.13
CA LEU A 168 12.12 15.70 5.30
C LEU A 168 12.38 14.65 4.22
N SER A 169 12.40 13.39 4.63
CA SER A 169 12.33 12.24 3.72
C SER A 169 10.98 12.18 2.97
N GLY A 170 10.92 11.43 1.86
CA GLY A 170 9.67 11.25 1.10
C GLY A 170 8.50 10.71 1.96
N GLY A 171 8.77 9.73 2.82
CA GLY A 171 7.77 9.18 3.74
C GLY A 171 7.28 10.19 4.78
N GLU A 172 8.17 11.04 5.31
CA GLU A 172 7.78 12.12 6.25
C GLU A 172 6.94 13.19 5.57
N ARG A 173 7.32 13.62 4.36
CA ARG A 173 6.52 14.55 3.56
C ARG A 173 5.12 14.03 3.33
N ARG A 174 4.99 12.73 3.07
CA ARG A 174 3.71 12.08 2.83
C ARG A 174 2.84 12.06 4.08
N ARG A 175 3.39 11.76 5.26
CA ARG A 175 2.67 11.82 6.53
C ARG A 175 2.16 13.22 6.85
N VAL A 176 2.97 14.25 6.61
CA VAL A 176 2.57 15.66 6.77
C VAL A 176 1.45 16.04 5.81
N ALA A 177 1.55 15.64 4.53
CA ALA A 177 0.50 15.88 3.53
C ALA A 177 -0.81 15.18 3.88
N LEU A 178 -0.75 13.92 4.34
CA LEU A 178 -1.91 13.17 4.81
C LEU A 178 -2.55 13.86 6.02
N CYS A 179 -1.75 14.28 7.01
CA CYS A 179 -2.22 15.00 8.19
C CYS A 179 -2.98 16.28 7.80
N ARG A 180 -2.39 17.11 6.92
CA ARG A 180 -3.02 18.31 6.38
C ARG A 180 -4.37 18.00 5.73
N LEU A 181 -4.40 16.98 4.87
CA LEU A 181 -5.60 16.62 4.11
C LEU A 181 -6.73 16.09 5.00
N LEU A 182 -6.41 15.28 6.02
CA LEU A 182 -7.41 14.76 6.96
C LEU A 182 -8.02 15.88 7.83
N LEU A 183 -7.22 16.88 8.19
CA LEU A 183 -7.68 18.05 8.95
C LEU A 183 -8.54 19.01 8.12
N GLN A 184 -8.36 19.02 6.80
CA GLN A 184 -9.18 19.79 5.85
C GLN A 184 -10.61 19.24 5.75
N GLU A 185 -10.84 17.97 6.07
CA GLU A 185 -12.13 17.27 6.05
C GLU A 185 -12.96 17.48 4.75
N PRO A 186 -12.40 17.26 3.53
CA PRO A 186 -13.15 17.45 2.29
C PRO A 186 -14.30 16.44 2.16
N ASP A 187 -15.37 16.79 1.43
CA ASP A 187 -16.53 15.91 1.20
C ASP A 187 -16.16 14.63 0.43
N ILE A 188 -15.17 14.73 -0.46
CA ILE A 188 -14.62 13.64 -1.25
C ILE A 188 -13.12 13.54 -0.96
N LEU A 189 -12.72 12.47 -0.30
CA LEU A 189 -11.34 12.20 0.07
C LEU A 189 -10.76 11.12 -0.84
N LEU A 190 -9.76 11.49 -1.63
CA LEU A 190 -9.05 10.62 -2.57
C LEU A 190 -7.65 10.31 -2.02
N LEU A 191 -7.36 9.03 -1.79
CA LEU A 191 -6.12 8.58 -1.17
C LEU A 191 -5.40 7.59 -2.09
N ASP A 192 -4.19 7.93 -2.54
CA ASP A 192 -3.34 7.04 -3.34
C ASP A 192 -2.26 6.42 -2.46
N GLU A 193 -2.41 5.12 -2.11
CA GLU A 193 -1.56 4.34 -1.21
C GLU A 193 -1.33 4.98 0.19
N PRO A 194 -2.39 5.36 0.93
CA PRO A 194 -2.25 6.12 2.18
C PRO A 194 -1.52 5.36 3.30
N THR A 195 -1.48 4.05 3.24
CA THR A 195 -0.85 3.19 4.25
C THR A 195 0.65 3.01 4.06
N ASN A 196 1.20 3.33 2.88
CA ASN A 196 2.63 3.23 2.61
C ASN A 196 3.44 4.18 3.51
N HIS A 197 4.53 3.69 4.07
CA HIS A 197 5.41 4.41 5.02
C HIS A 197 4.77 4.78 6.37
N LEU A 198 3.56 4.28 6.66
CA LEU A 198 2.96 4.34 7.99
C LEU A 198 3.34 3.08 8.78
N ASP A 199 3.55 3.24 10.07
CA ASP A 199 3.64 2.08 10.97
C ASP A 199 2.25 1.55 11.34
N ALA A 200 2.20 0.35 11.91
CA ALA A 200 0.94 -0.32 12.19
C ALA A 200 0.01 0.48 13.12
N GLU A 201 0.57 1.26 14.04
CA GLU A 201 -0.21 2.11 14.96
C GLU A 201 -0.85 3.29 14.22
N SER A 202 -0.08 3.97 13.34
CA SER A 202 -0.60 5.06 12.50
C SER A 202 -1.65 4.56 11.50
N VAL A 203 -1.45 3.35 10.92
CA VAL A 203 -2.45 2.72 10.04
C VAL A 203 -3.74 2.44 10.80
N HIS A 204 -3.65 1.87 12.01
CA HIS A 204 -4.84 1.60 12.83
C HIS A 204 -5.60 2.89 13.19
N TRP A 205 -4.89 3.94 13.57
CA TRP A 205 -5.52 5.24 13.81
C TRP A 205 -6.22 5.78 12.55
N LEU A 206 -5.57 5.67 11.38
CA LEU A 206 -6.15 6.09 10.11
C LEU A 206 -7.43 5.30 9.78
N GLU A 207 -7.43 3.99 10.00
CA GLU A 207 -8.63 3.14 9.83
C GLU A 207 -9.79 3.64 10.70
N MET A 208 -9.54 3.87 11.99
CA MET A 208 -10.56 4.36 12.93
C MET A 208 -11.09 5.75 12.53
N HIS A 209 -10.20 6.64 12.09
CA HIS A 209 -10.57 7.97 11.63
C HIS A 209 -11.44 7.90 10.37
N LEU A 210 -11.06 7.09 9.38
CA LEU A 210 -11.79 6.95 8.12
C LEU A 210 -13.13 6.22 8.27
N GLN A 211 -13.27 5.30 9.22
CA GLN A 211 -14.56 4.69 9.56
C GLN A 211 -15.57 5.72 10.04
N GLN A 212 -15.12 6.70 10.84
CA GLN A 212 -15.96 7.77 11.39
C GLN A 212 -16.13 8.96 10.43
N TYR A 213 -15.35 9.00 9.36
CA TYR A 213 -15.36 10.09 8.38
C TYR A 213 -16.73 10.21 7.70
N LYS A 214 -17.33 11.41 7.71
CA LYS A 214 -18.68 11.61 7.16
C LYS A 214 -18.72 11.61 5.63
N GLY A 215 -17.68 12.15 4.99
CA GLY A 215 -17.54 12.24 3.53
C GLY A 215 -17.28 10.90 2.85
N THR A 216 -17.23 10.94 1.53
CA THR A 216 -16.87 9.79 0.70
C THR A 216 -15.36 9.61 0.66
N VAL A 217 -14.90 8.38 0.87
CA VAL A 217 -13.49 8.03 0.79
C VAL A 217 -13.27 7.07 -0.37
N ILE A 218 -12.31 7.39 -1.23
CA ILE A 218 -11.84 6.51 -2.31
C ILE A 218 -10.35 6.30 -2.10
N ALA A 219 -9.97 5.09 -1.69
CA ALA A 219 -8.60 4.75 -1.38
C ALA A 219 -8.05 3.67 -2.32
N VAL A 220 -6.95 3.96 -2.97
CA VAL A 220 -6.12 2.96 -3.65
C VAL A 220 -5.12 2.45 -2.62
N THR A 221 -5.14 1.17 -2.31
CA THR A 221 -4.14 0.57 -1.42
C THR A 221 -4.03 -0.93 -1.64
N HIS A 222 -2.88 -1.47 -1.30
CA HIS A 222 -2.61 -2.91 -1.28
C HIS A 222 -2.74 -3.51 0.13
N ASP A 223 -2.98 -2.68 1.16
CA ASP A 223 -3.23 -3.12 2.54
C ASP A 223 -4.63 -3.74 2.66
N ARG A 224 -4.65 -5.05 2.79
CA ARG A 224 -5.89 -5.86 2.82
C ARG A 224 -6.67 -5.67 4.12
N TYR A 225 -6.00 -5.50 5.26
CA TYR A 225 -6.65 -5.21 6.54
C TYR A 225 -7.32 -3.85 6.51
N PHE A 226 -6.62 -2.85 5.96
CA PHE A 226 -7.21 -1.53 5.77
C PHE A 226 -8.48 -1.60 4.91
N LEU A 227 -8.45 -2.33 3.79
CA LEU A 227 -9.62 -2.52 2.94
C LEU A 227 -10.73 -3.30 3.63
N ASP A 228 -10.39 -4.28 4.46
CA ASP A 228 -11.38 -5.06 5.22
C ASP A 228 -12.06 -4.23 6.30
N ASN A 229 -11.32 -3.35 6.96
CA ASN A 229 -11.81 -2.53 8.06
C ASN A 229 -12.54 -1.28 7.59
N VAL A 230 -12.09 -0.64 6.50
CA VAL A 230 -12.60 0.68 6.07
C VAL A 230 -13.59 0.58 4.92
N ALA A 231 -13.34 -0.30 3.93
CA ALA A 231 -14.13 -0.32 2.71
C ALA A 231 -15.50 -1.00 2.89
N GLY A 232 -16.55 -0.33 2.44
CA GLY A 232 -17.89 -0.90 2.26
C GLY A 232 -18.17 -1.29 0.80
N TRP A 233 -17.29 -0.86 -0.12
CA TRP A 233 -17.31 -1.18 -1.53
C TRP A 233 -15.89 -1.39 -2.05
N ILE A 234 -15.72 -2.33 -2.96
CA ILE A 234 -14.48 -2.52 -3.70
C ILE A 234 -14.75 -2.19 -5.18
N LEU A 235 -13.94 -1.30 -5.74
CA LEU A 235 -13.88 -1.01 -7.16
C LEU A 235 -12.67 -1.72 -7.76
N GLU A 236 -12.89 -2.79 -8.48
CA GLU A 236 -11.84 -3.52 -9.17
C GLU A 236 -11.62 -2.94 -10.58
N LEU A 237 -10.39 -2.53 -10.87
CA LEU A 237 -9.95 -2.18 -12.23
C LEU A 237 -9.33 -3.42 -12.88
N ASP A 238 -10.10 -4.07 -13.74
CA ASP A 238 -9.68 -5.25 -14.49
C ASP A 238 -9.74 -4.95 -16.00
N ARG A 239 -8.61 -5.08 -16.70
CA ARG A 239 -8.48 -4.88 -18.16
C ARG A 239 -9.07 -3.56 -18.68
N GLY A 240 -9.00 -2.53 -17.85
CA GLY A 240 -9.51 -1.20 -18.12
C GLY A 240 -10.97 -0.99 -17.76
N GLU A 241 -11.71 -2.02 -17.38
CA GLU A 241 -13.09 -1.92 -16.90
C GLU A 241 -13.12 -1.67 -15.39
N GLY A 242 -14.10 -0.89 -14.92
CA GLY A 242 -14.34 -0.66 -13.50
C GLY A 242 -15.50 -1.52 -13.00
N ILE A 243 -15.22 -2.50 -12.15
CA ILE A 243 -16.22 -3.45 -11.65
C ILE A 243 -16.46 -3.17 -10.16
N PRO A 244 -17.65 -2.64 -9.80
CA PRO A 244 -17.99 -2.40 -8.41
C PRO A 244 -18.47 -3.70 -7.72
N TRP A 245 -17.97 -3.93 -6.51
CA TRP A 245 -18.34 -5.04 -5.64
C TRP A 245 -18.82 -4.50 -4.29
N GLN A 246 -19.94 -4.98 -3.81
CA GLN A 246 -20.44 -4.60 -2.49
C GLN A 246 -19.76 -5.43 -1.40
N GLY A 247 -19.30 -4.76 -0.36
CA GLY A 247 -18.61 -5.36 0.79
C GLY A 247 -17.14 -4.96 0.86
N ASN A 248 -16.44 -5.57 1.80
CA ASN A 248 -15.03 -5.37 2.09
C ASN A 248 -14.13 -6.30 1.24
N TYR A 249 -12.82 -6.31 1.52
CA TYR A 249 -11.86 -7.13 0.79
C TYR A 249 -12.15 -8.64 0.85
N SER A 250 -12.50 -9.15 2.02
CA SER A 250 -12.84 -10.57 2.21
C SER A 250 -14.07 -10.98 1.38
N SER A 251 -15.11 -10.16 1.40
CA SER A 251 -16.32 -10.36 0.57
C SER A 251 -16.01 -10.34 -0.92
N TRP A 252 -15.18 -9.39 -1.36
CA TRP A 252 -14.73 -9.31 -2.75
C TRP A 252 -13.98 -10.57 -3.18
N LEU A 253 -13.08 -11.08 -2.32
CA LEU A 253 -12.30 -12.28 -2.61
C LEU A 253 -13.18 -13.51 -2.86
N GLU A 254 -14.21 -13.69 -2.04
CA GLU A 254 -15.18 -14.77 -2.19
C GLU A 254 -16.00 -14.63 -3.48
N GLN A 255 -16.55 -13.43 -3.73
CA GLN A 255 -17.34 -13.12 -4.91
C GLN A 255 -16.50 -13.30 -6.20
N LYS A 256 -15.23 -12.81 -6.21
CA LYS A 256 -14.31 -12.99 -7.33
C LYS A 256 -14.00 -14.46 -7.58
N SER A 257 -13.76 -15.26 -6.54
CA SER A 257 -13.53 -16.70 -6.66
C SER A 257 -14.72 -17.43 -7.29
N GLN A 258 -15.93 -17.10 -6.87
CA GLN A 258 -17.16 -17.67 -7.46
C GLN A 258 -17.33 -17.27 -8.93
N ARG A 259 -17.09 -15.99 -9.26
CA ARG A 259 -17.15 -15.50 -10.66
C ARG A 259 -16.16 -16.22 -11.55
N LEU A 260 -14.88 -16.36 -11.12
CA LEU A 260 -13.85 -17.08 -11.89
C LEU A 260 -14.23 -18.53 -12.12
N LYS A 261 -14.79 -19.22 -11.12
CA LYS A 261 -15.29 -20.60 -11.29
C LYS A 261 -16.42 -20.69 -12.32
N MET A 262 -17.32 -19.71 -12.35
CA MET A 262 -18.40 -19.65 -13.35
C MET A 262 -17.85 -19.37 -14.76
N GLU A 263 -16.93 -18.40 -14.89
CA GLU A 263 -16.27 -18.08 -16.16
C GLU A 263 -15.51 -19.28 -16.71
N GLN A 264 -14.75 -20.01 -15.88
CA GLN A 264 -14.07 -21.25 -16.30
C GLN A 264 -15.04 -22.32 -16.78
N LYS A 265 -16.19 -22.50 -16.10
CA LYS A 265 -17.23 -23.46 -16.56
C LYS A 265 -17.84 -23.04 -17.88
N GLN A 266 -18.09 -21.75 -18.09
CA GLN A 266 -18.63 -21.23 -19.34
C GLN A 266 -17.63 -21.39 -20.49
N GLU A 267 -16.35 -21.04 -20.25
CA GLU A 267 -15.30 -21.19 -21.26
C GLU A 267 -15.06 -22.65 -21.63
N SER A 268 -15.03 -23.57 -20.66
CA SER A 268 -14.94 -25.01 -20.92
C SER A 268 -16.14 -25.52 -21.73
N LYS A 269 -17.36 -25.03 -21.49
CA LYS A 269 -18.53 -25.35 -22.30
C LYS A 269 -18.41 -24.79 -23.72
N ARG A 270 -17.95 -23.55 -23.84
CA ARG A 270 -17.72 -22.86 -25.12
C ARG A 270 -16.71 -23.61 -25.96
N GLN A 271 -15.55 -23.97 -25.39
CA GLN A 271 -14.52 -24.77 -26.08
C GLN A 271 -15.06 -26.09 -26.60
N LYS A 272 -15.79 -26.86 -25.77
CA LYS A 272 -16.44 -28.10 -26.19
C LYS A 272 -17.47 -27.90 -27.33
N THR A 273 -18.16 -26.75 -27.30
CA THR A 273 -19.11 -26.40 -28.36
C THR A 273 -18.37 -26.06 -29.66
N LEU A 274 -17.29 -25.25 -29.57
CA LEU A 274 -16.44 -24.90 -30.71
C LEU A 274 -15.80 -26.11 -31.33
N GLU A 275 -15.25 -27.06 -30.53
CA GLU A 275 -14.71 -28.31 -31.03
C GLU A 275 -15.74 -29.12 -31.79
N ARG A 276 -16.96 -29.27 -31.22
CA ARG A 276 -18.07 -29.98 -31.86
C ARG A 276 -18.52 -29.30 -33.17
N GLU A 277 -18.61 -27.97 -33.17
CA GLU A 277 -18.96 -27.22 -34.38
C GLU A 277 -17.83 -27.26 -35.42
N LEU A 278 -16.55 -27.26 -34.98
CA LEU A 278 -15.38 -27.40 -35.84
C LEU A 278 -15.36 -28.80 -36.54
N GLU A 279 -15.61 -29.88 -35.79
CA GLU A 279 -15.74 -31.21 -36.37
C GLU A 279 -16.85 -31.23 -37.41
N TRP A 280 -18.01 -30.64 -37.09
CA TRP A 280 -19.13 -30.53 -38.01
C TRP A 280 -18.77 -29.69 -39.26
N VAL A 281 -18.01 -28.62 -39.13
CA VAL A 281 -17.50 -27.81 -40.27
C VAL A 281 -16.52 -28.60 -41.12
N ARG A 282 -15.71 -29.49 -40.55
CA ARG A 282 -14.74 -30.36 -41.26
C ARG A 282 -15.38 -31.55 -42.00
N MET A 283 -16.63 -31.92 -41.69
CA MET A 283 -17.30 -33.02 -42.39
C MET A 283 -17.42 -32.76 -43.88
N SER A 284 -17.44 -33.85 -44.69
CA SER A 284 -17.45 -33.77 -46.14
C SER A 284 -18.64 -33.00 -46.75
N PRO A 285 -18.50 -32.46 -47.98
CA PRO A 285 -19.57 -31.68 -48.63
C PRO A 285 -20.90 -32.43 -48.77
N LYS A 286 -20.88 -33.77 -48.96
CA LYS A 286 -22.10 -34.60 -49.04
C LYS A 286 -22.87 -34.65 -47.72
N ALA A 287 -22.20 -34.61 -46.58
CA ALA A 287 -22.85 -34.50 -45.25
C ALA A 287 -23.30 -33.06 -44.91
N ARG A 288 -22.94 -32.11 -45.75
CA ARG A 288 -23.22 -30.69 -45.58
C ARG A 288 -24.48 -30.16 -46.27
N GLN A 289 -25.20 -31.00 -47.04
CA GLN A 289 -26.28 -30.53 -47.90
C GLN A 289 -27.46 -29.79 -47.20
N ALA A 290 -27.51 -29.81 -45.88
CA ALA A 290 -28.51 -29.05 -45.08
C ALA A 290 -27.89 -27.99 -44.15
N LYS A 291 -26.75 -27.38 -44.52
CA LYS A 291 -26.12 -26.39 -43.66
C LYS A 291 -26.95 -25.10 -43.61
N SER A 292 -27.54 -24.87 -42.50
CA SER A 292 -28.15 -23.57 -42.19
C SER A 292 -27.02 -22.52 -42.12
N LYS A 293 -27.14 -21.45 -42.92
CA LYS A 293 -26.28 -20.25 -42.89
C LYS A 293 -26.25 -19.65 -41.45
N ALA A 294 -27.29 -19.86 -40.68
CA ALA A 294 -27.40 -19.50 -39.28
C ALA A 294 -26.40 -20.20 -38.37
N ARG A 295 -26.07 -21.50 -38.64
CA ARG A 295 -25.13 -22.26 -37.82
C ARG A 295 -23.67 -21.88 -38.10
N LEU A 296 -23.34 -21.52 -39.35
CA LEU A 296 -22.04 -20.96 -39.70
C LEU A 296 -21.85 -19.56 -39.05
N ASN A 297 -22.87 -18.71 -39.12
CA ASN A 297 -22.84 -17.40 -38.45
C ASN A 297 -22.75 -17.53 -36.93
N ALA A 298 -23.36 -18.56 -36.32
CA ALA A 298 -23.24 -18.84 -34.88
C ALA A 298 -21.82 -19.31 -34.52
N TYR A 299 -21.18 -20.14 -35.35
CA TYR A 299 -19.78 -20.54 -35.17
C TYR A 299 -18.83 -19.34 -35.29
N ASP A 300 -18.99 -18.50 -36.32
CA ASP A 300 -18.18 -17.30 -36.52
C ASP A 300 -18.36 -16.32 -35.34
N ARG A 301 -19.57 -16.20 -34.80
CA ARG A 301 -19.85 -15.41 -33.61
C ARG A 301 -19.13 -15.95 -32.39
N LEU A 302 -19.20 -17.27 -32.14
CA LEU A 302 -18.48 -17.93 -31.04
C LEU A 302 -16.96 -17.85 -31.18
N LEU A 303 -16.45 -17.84 -32.42
CA LEU A 303 -15.02 -17.71 -32.70
C LEU A 303 -14.50 -16.28 -32.45
N ASN A 304 -15.34 -15.29 -32.81
CA ASN A 304 -14.99 -13.86 -32.70
C ASN A 304 -15.39 -13.22 -31.36
N GLU A 305 -16.05 -13.96 -30.46
CA GLU A 305 -16.21 -13.49 -29.07
C GLU A 305 -14.83 -13.39 -28.44
N ASP A 306 -14.49 -12.19 -27.93
CA ASP A 306 -13.22 -11.94 -27.25
C ASP A 306 -12.98 -12.97 -26.14
N VAL A 307 -11.98 -13.81 -26.32
CA VAL A 307 -11.50 -14.72 -25.28
C VAL A 307 -10.80 -13.85 -24.24
N LYS A 308 -11.40 -13.72 -23.05
CA LYS A 308 -10.70 -13.13 -21.92
C LYS A 308 -9.44 -13.95 -21.66
N GLU A 309 -8.27 -13.35 -21.91
CA GLU A 309 -6.99 -13.99 -21.60
C GLU A 309 -7.00 -14.45 -20.15
N LYS A 310 -6.64 -15.72 -19.92
CA LYS A 310 -6.48 -16.22 -18.55
C LYS A 310 -5.42 -15.38 -17.84
N GLU A 311 -5.75 -14.85 -16.66
CA GLU A 311 -4.71 -14.44 -15.73
C GLU A 311 -3.80 -15.67 -15.49
N GLU A 312 -2.57 -15.61 -15.99
CA GLU A 312 -1.58 -16.62 -15.65
C GLU A 312 -1.34 -16.54 -14.14
N ARG A 313 -1.51 -17.65 -13.44
CA ARG A 313 -1.13 -17.73 -12.02
C ARG A 313 0.35 -17.47 -11.93
N LEU A 314 0.68 -16.40 -11.24
CA LEU A 314 2.05 -16.08 -10.92
C LEU A 314 2.54 -17.11 -9.89
N GLU A 315 3.59 -17.86 -10.20
CA GLU A 315 4.22 -18.80 -9.27
C GLU A 315 5.66 -18.37 -9.04
N ILE A 316 5.95 -17.84 -7.87
CA ILE A 316 7.32 -17.56 -7.43
C ILE A 316 7.87 -18.84 -6.80
N PHE A 317 9.08 -19.22 -7.19
CA PHE A 317 9.79 -20.36 -6.62
C PHE A 317 11.07 -19.86 -5.95
N ILE A 318 11.22 -20.16 -4.65
CA ILE A 318 12.43 -19.90 -3.89
C ILE A 318 13.26 -21.19 -3.89
N PRO A 319 14.47 -21.19 -4.47
CA PRO A 319 15.32 -22.37 -4.44
C PRO A 319 15.79 -22.68 -3.02
N ASN A 320 15.86 -23.96 -2.69
CA ASN A 320 16.42 -24.37 -1.42
C ASN A 320 17.93 -24.18 -1.44
N GLY A 321 18.44 -23.46 -0.46
CA GLY A 321 19.86 -23.36 -0.17
C GLY A 321 20.42 -24.62 0.52
N PRO A 322 21.66 -24.56 1.01
CA PRO A 322 22.26 -25.62 1.82
C PRO A 322 21.40 -25.95 3.05
N ARG A 323 21.46 -27.20 3.52
CA ARG A 323 20.68 -27.59 4.72
C ARG A 323 21.11 -26.76 5.93
N LEU A 324 20.14 -26.15 6.60
CA LEU A 324 20.37 -25.42 7.87
C LEU A 324 20.79 -26.37 8.99
N GLY A 325 21.74 -25.92 9.78
CA GLY A 325 22.08 -26.52 11.09
C GLY A 325 21.06 -26.14 12.16
N ASN A 326 21.28 -26.62 13.38
CA ASN A 326 20.40 -26.32 14.52
C ASN A 326 20.53 -24.86 14.99
N ASN A 327 21.71 -24.27 14.87
CA ASN A 327 21.97 -22.87 15.20
C ASN A 327 21.86 -22.04 13.92
N VAL A 328 20.86 -21.19 13.85
CA VAL A 328 20.64 -20.31 12.68
C VAL A 328 21.16 -18.89 12.98
N ILE A 329 20.50 -18.17 13.85
CA ILE A 329 20.90 -16.84 14.33
C ILE A 329 20.56 -16.75 15.80
N ASP A 330 21.55 -16.48 16.64
CA ASP A 330 21.39 -16.25 18.08
C ASP A 330 21.83 -14.84 18.42
N ALA A 331 20.97 -14.09 19.07
CA ALA A 331 21.28 -12.78 19.66
C ALA A 331 21.37 -12.92 21.18
N LYS A 332 22.45 -12.46 21.80
CA LYS A 332 22.68 -12.53 23.24
C LYS A 332 22.97 -11.16 23.82
N ASN A 333 22.04 -10.65 24.62
CA ASN A 333 22.16 -9.38 25.36
C ASN A 333 22.59 -8.21 24.46
N VAL A 334 22.07 -8.15 23.25
CA VAL A 334 22.46 -7.16 22.25
C VAL A 334 21.87 -5.80 22.59
N ALA A 335 22.71 -4.76 22.57
CA ALA A 335 22.30 -3.37 22.69
C ALA A 335 22.87 -2.56 21.53
N LYS A 336 22.09 -1.58 21.06
CA LYS A 336 22.49 -0.65 19.99
C LYS A 336 21.92 0.74 20.23
N ALA A 337 22.77 1.74 20.07
CA ALA A 337 22.39 3.15 20.17
C ALA A 337 23.02 3.97 19.04
N TYR A 338 22.40 5.09 18.70
CA TYR A 338 22.96 6.13 17.85
C TYR A 338 22.90 7.48 18.59
N GLY A 339 24.07 8.00 18.95
CA GLY A 339 24.17 9.18 19.81
C GLY A 339 23.44 8.92 21.14
N ASP A 340 22.53 9.80 21.52
CA ASP A 340 21.74 9.69 22.76
C ASP A 340 20.52 8.76 22.63
N LYS A 341 20.24 8.23 21.44
CA LYS A 341 19.06 7.42 21.15
C LYS A 341 19.38 5.94 21.29
N LEU A 342 18.93 5.33 22.39
CA LEU A 342 19.01 3.88 22.58
C LEU A 342 17.91 3.20 21.79
N LEU A 343 18.24 2.40 20.76
CA LEU A 343 17.27 1.69 19.93
C LEU A 343 16.70 0.50 20.70
N TYR A 344 17.56 -0.37 21.21
CA TYR A 344 17.18 -1.51 22.04
C TYR A 344 18.30 -1.87 23.01
N ASP A 345 17.93 -2.44 24.13
CA ASP A 345 18.83 -2.90 25.17
C ASP A 345 18.47 -4.33 25.59
N ASN A 346 19.51 -5.13 25.84
CA ASN A 346 19.36 -6.52 26.30
C ASN A 346 18.51 -7.42 25.38
N LEU A 347 18.59 -7.19 24.06
CA LEU A 347 17.86 -8.00 23.08
C LEU A 347 18.47 -9.41 23.03
N SER A 348 17.64 -10.42 23.31
CA SER A 348 18.04 -11.82 23.24
C SER A 348 16.94 -12.64 22.57
N PHE A 349 17.27 -13.33 21.48
CA PHE A 349 16.39 -14.26 20.79
C PHE A 349 17.23 -15.30 20.03
N SER A 350 16.60 -16.43 19.72
CA SER A 350 17.15 -17.44 18.82
C SER A 350 16.18 -17.70 17.68
N LEU A 351 16.69 -17.66 16.44
CA LEU A 351 15.93 -17.98 15.24
C LEU A 351 15.90 -19.50 15.06
N PRO A 352 14.74 -20.17 15.20
CA PRO A 352 14.65 -21.60 14.96
C PRO A 352 14.84 -21.95 13.46
N PRO A 353 15.32 -23.16 13.14
CA PRO A 353 15.31 -23.65 11.76
C PRO A 353 13.87 -23.70 11.19
N ASN A 354 13.72 -23.32 9.93
CA ASN A 354 12.44 -23.24 9.22
C ASN A 354 11.42 -22.26 9.83
N ALA A 355 11.84 -21.37 10.73
CA ALA A 355 10.98 -20.32 11.25
C ALA A 355 10.92 -19.12 10.31
N ILE A 356 9.74 -18.52 10.21
CA ILE A 356 9.54 -17.23 9.55
C ILE A 356 9.22 -16.22 10.65
N VAL A 357 10.13 -15.27 10.88
CA VAL A 357 10.02 -14.24 11.92
C VAL A 357 9.62 -12.91 11.30
N GLY A 358 8.45 -12.40 11.68
CA GLY A 358 8.00 -11.06 11.33
C GLY A 358 8.57 -10.03 12.31
N ILE A 359 9.22 -8.99 11.82
CA ILE A 359 9.67 -7.86 12.63
C ILE A 359 8.69 -6.71 12.47
N ILE A 360 8.13 -6.27 13.59
CA ILE A 360 7.16 -5.18 13.64
C ILE A 360 7.60 -4.09 14.61
N GLY A 361 7.10 -2.90 14.41
CA GLY A 361 7.35 -1.76 15.29
C GLY A 361 7.39 -0.44 14.55
N PRO A 362 7.43 0.69 15.27
CA PRO A 362 7.42 2.02 14.70
C PRO A 362 8.60 2.31 13.76
N ASN A 363 8.42 3.31 12.90
CA ASN A 363 9.49 3.78 12.05
C ASN A 363 10.64 4.38 12.88
N GLY A 364 11.87 4.06 12.50
CA GLY A 364 13.07 4.47 13.24
C GLY A 364 13.33 3.70 14.54
N ALA A 365 12.61 2.60 14.81
CA ALA A 365 12.85 1.73 15.98
C ALA A 365 14.16 0.93 15.91
N GLY A 366 14.82 0.89 14.76
CA GLY A 366 16.05 0.12 14.57
C GLY A 366 15.87 -1.22 13.87
N LYS A 367 14.74 -1.45 13.18
CA LYS A 367 14.45 -2.69 12.46
C LYS A 367 15.52 -2.99 11.39
N THR A 368 15.77 -2.07 10.48
CA THR A 368 16.82 -2.21 9.45
C THR A 368 18.23 -2.27 10.07
N THR A 369 18.46 -1.57 11.19
CA THR A 369 19.73 -1.67 11.95
C THR A 369 19.95 -3.10 12.45
N LEU A 370 18.91 -3.79 12.91
CA LEU A 370 19.00 -5.19 13.31
C LEU A 370 19.47 -6.07 12.15
N PHE A 371 18.98 -5.86 10.92
CA PHE A 371 19.47 -6.59 9.75
C PHE A 371 20.94 -6.33 9.47
N ARG A 372 21.40 -5.06 9.57
CA ARG A 372 22.83 -4.72 9.40
C ARG A 372 23.73 -5.39 10.43
N LEU A 373 23.24 -5.54 11.67
CA LEU A 373 23.95 -6.27 12.74
C LEU A 373 24.01 -7.77 12.42
N ILE A 374 22.92 -8.39 11.99
CA ILE A 374 22.88 -9.82 11.60
C ILE A 374 23.83 -10.09 10.43
N MET A 375 23.88 -9.18 9.45
CA MET A 375 24.81 -9.29 8.30
C MET A 375 26.27 -8.97 8.65
N GLY A 376 26.56 -8.49 9.87
CA GLY A 376 27.90 -8.07 10.29
C GLY A 376 28.39 -6.77 9.63
N MET A 377 27.49 -6.01 8.97
CA MET A 377 27.81 -4.69 8.39
C MET A 377 28.02 -3.64 9.49
N GLU A 378 27.37 -3.82 10.62
CA GLU A 378 27.55 -3.01 11.83
C GLU A 378 27.85 -3.92 13.02
N LYS A 379 28.49 -3.36 14.06
CA LYS A 379 28.71 -4.06 15.32
C LYS A 379 27.74 -3.59 16.39
N PRO A 380 27.24 -4.49 17.25
CA PRO A 380 26.47 -4.09 18.42
C PRO A 380 27.37 -3.34 19.42
N ASP A 381 26.77 -2.46 20.23
CA ASP A 381 27.49 -1.74 21.28
C ASP A 381 27.72 -2.63 22.51
N LYS A 382 26.80 -3.58 22.75
CA LYS A 382 26.94 -4.65 23.76
C LYS A 382 26.34 -5.93 23.21
N GLY A 383 26.78 -7.07 23.78
CA GLY A 383 26.30 -8.40 23.38
C GLY A 383 26.92 -8.88 22.07
N GLU A 384 26.39 -9.96 21.54
CA GLU A 384 26.89 -10.60 20.32
C GLU A 384 25.77 -11.23 19.50
N PHE A 385 26.00 -11.28 18.17
CA PHE A 385 25.25 -12.13 17.26
C PHE A 385 26.09 -13.32 16.86
N ALA A 386 25.54 -14.52 17.00
CA ALA A 386 26.13 -15.74 16.48
C ALA A 386 25.31 -16.21 15.28
N VAL A 387 25.92 -16.19 14.09
CA VAL A 387 25.34 -16.73 12.86
C VAL A 387 25.95 -18.11 12.61
N GLY A 388 25.13 -19.11 12.38
CA GLY A 388 25.59 -20.50 12.20
C GLY A 388 26.44 -20.68 10.94
N ASP A 389 27.43 -21.57 11.02
CA ASP A 389 28.39 -21.82 9.90
C ASP A 389 27.72 -22.31 8.61
N THR A 390 26.52 -22.89 8.70
CA THR A 390 25.74 -23.38 7.56
C THR A 390 24.81 -22.34 6.95
N VAL A 391 24.76 -21.14 7.53
CA VAL A 391 23.87 -20.07 7.12
C VAL A 391 24.40 -19.35 5.87
N VAL A 392 23.59 -19.28 4.85
CA VAL A 392 23.79 -18.46 3.65
C VAL A 392 22.71 -17.39 3.63
N LEU A 393 23.09 -16.15 3.93
CA LEU A 393 22.15 -15.03 4.00
C LEU A 393 21.81 -14.50 2.60
N GLY A 394 20.53 -14.32 2.32
CA GLY A 394 20.03 -13.56 1.19
C GLY A 394 19.33 -12.29 1.71
N TYR A 395 19.72 -11.12 1.23
CA TYR A 395 19.17 -9.84 1.70
C TYR A 395 18.49 -9.06 0.58
N VAL A 396 17.30 -8.57 0.85
CA VAL A 396 16.56 -7.62 0.02
C VAL A 396 16.53 -6.28 0.75
N ASP A 397 17.26 -5.30 0.22
CA ASP A 397 17.36 -3.94 0.77
C ASP A 397 16.21 -3.05 0.27
N GLN A 398 15.72 -2.18 1.13
CA GLN A 398 14.76 -1.14 0.78
C GLN A 398 15.34 -0.06 -0.15
N GLN A 399 16.65 0.22 -0.09
CA GLN A 399 17.28 1.33 -0.82
C GLN A 399 17.74 1.02 -2.24
N HIS A 400 17.72 -0.24 -2.67
CA HIS A 400 17.97 -0.68 -4.05
C HIS A 400 19.31 -0.17 -4.67
N ILE A 401 20.38 -0.09 -3.88
CA ILE A 401 21.62 0.62 -4.24
C ILE A 401 22.46 -0.12 -5.32
N ASP A 402 22.29 -1.44 -5.47
CA ASP A 402 23.21 -2.27 -6.26
C ASP A 402 22.76 -2.59 -7.70
N ILE A 403 21.73 -1.94 -8.23
CA ILE A 403 21.29 -2.20 -9.61
C ILE A 403 21.95 -1.20 -10.57
N ASP A 404 22.70 -1.72 -11.54
CA ASP A 404 23.22 -0.95 -12.67
C ASP A 404 22.05 -0.42 -13.52
N SER A 405 21.83 0.89 -13.47
CA SER A 405 20.72 1.59 -14.13
C SER A 405 20.73 1.44 -15.65
N GLU A 406 21.89 1.16 -16.26
CA GLU A 406 22.04 1.06 -17.71
C GLU A 406 21.70 -0.34 -18.24
N LYS A 407 21.75 -1.37 -17.39
CA LYS A 407 21.41 -2.74 -17.77
C LYS A 407 19.90 -2.94 -17.87
N SER A 408 19.49 -3.82 -18.77
CA SER A 408 18.11 -4.28 -18.85
C SER A 408 17.75 -5.20 -17.68
N VAL A 409 16.47 -5.32 -17.36
CA VAL A 409 15.95 -6.28 -16.35
C VAL A 409 16.51 -7.68 -16.61
N TRP A 410 16.52 -8.11 -17.89
CA TRP A 410 17.05 -9.40 -18.26
C TRP A 410 18.55 -9.54 -17.96
N GLU A 411 19.36 -8.54 -18.32
CA GLU A 411 20.80 -8.54 -18.06
C GLU A 411 21.12 -8.52 -16.57
N VAL A 412 20.38 -7.77 -15.77
CA VAL A 412 20.55 -7.70 -14.31
C VAL A 412 20.35 -9.07 -13.66
N ILE A 413 19.28 -9.78 -14.02
CA ILE A 413 18.97 -11.08 -13.42
C ILE A 413 19.81 -12.20 -14.01
N SER A 414 19.97 -12.23 -15.33
CA SER A 414 20.60 -13.36 -16.05
C SER A 414 22.10 -13.24 -16.19
N GLY A 415 22.65 -12.01 -16.02
CA GLY A 415 24.05 -11.72 -16.40
C GLY A 415 24.30 -11.87 -17.91
N GLY A 416 23.23 -11.75 -18.75
CA GLY A 416 23.31 -11.92 -20.19
C GLY A 416 23.18 -13.38 -20.67
N ASN A 417 22.89 -14.33 -19.77
CA ASN A 417 22.75 -15.74 -20.11
C ASN A 417 21.29 -16.13 -20.32
N GLU A 418 20.99 -16.93 -21.36
CA GLU A 418 19.65 -17.45 -21.61
C GLU A 418 19.19 -18.47 -20.56
N GLN A 419 20.14 -19.13 -19.91
CA GLN A 419 19.88 -20.07 -18.83
C GLN A 419 20.58 -19.62 -17.56
N ILE A 420 19.87 -19.73 -16.43
CA ILE A 420 20.38 -19.48 -15.09
C ILE A 420 20.28 -20.75 -14.25
N GLN A 421 21.22 -20.94 -13.36
CA GLN A 421 21.20 -22.03 -12.40
C GLN A 421 20.29 -21.64 -11.24
N LEU A 422 19.34 -22.50 -10.88
CA LEU A 422 18.43 -22.31 -9.78
C LEU A 422 18.12 -23.64 -9.10
N GLY A 423 18.48 -23.81 -7.83
CA GLY A 423 18.28 -25.05 -7.09
C GLY A 423 18.96 -26.26 -7.75
N GLY A 424 20.16 -26.07 -8.30
CA GLY A 424 20.91 -27.10 -9.02
C GLY A 424 20.35 -27.46 -10.41
N ARG A 425 19.32 -26.75 -10.92
CA ARG A 425 18.73 -26.94 -12.25
C ARG A 425 18.97 -25.73 -13.15
N LEU A 426 19.21 -26.00 -14.44
CA LEU A 426 19.26 -24.95 -15.45
C LEU A 426 17.83 -24.62 -15.89
N ILE A 427 17.43 -23.36 -15.74
CA ILE A 427 16.14 -22.85 -16.16
C ILE A 427 16.29 -21.69 -17.13
N ASN A 428 15.32 -21.48 -17.99
CA ASN A 428 15.30 -20.34 -18.89
C ASN A 428 15.15 -19.03 -18.09
N SER A 429 16.08 -18.09 -18.29
CA SER A 429 16.14 -16.82 -17.55
C SER A 429 14.90 -15.95 -17.80
N ARG A 430 14.40 -15.93 -19.04
CA ARG A 430 13.20 -15.15 -19.39
C ARG A 430 11.94 -15.70 -18.74
N ALA A 431 11.82 -17.03 -18.64
CA ALA A 431 10.73 -17.68 -17.93
C ALA A 431 10.78 -17.41 -16.41
N TYR A 432 11.98 -17.37 -15.82
CA TYR A 432 12.15 -16.98 -14.42
C TYR A 432 11.71 -15.52 -14.18
N ILE A 433 12.14 -14.59 -15.02
CA ILE A 433 11.82 -13.18 -14.92
C ILE A 433 10.31 -12.92 -15.11
N ALA A 434 9.66 -13.66 -15.99
CA ALA A 434 8.21 -13.57 -16.20
C ALA A 434 7.40 -13.88 -14.92
N ARG A 435 7.94 -14.75 -14.04
CA ARG A 435 7.32 -15.06 -12.73
C ARG A 435 7.25 -13.89 -11.77
N PHE A 436 8.01 -12.82 -12.02
CA PHE A 436 7.97 -11.55 -11.26
C PHE A 436 7.18 -10.46 -12.00
N ASN A 437 6.27 -10.87 -12.90
CA ASN A 437 5.41 -9.96 -13.66
C ASN A 437 6.18 -8.98 -14.57
N PHE A 438 7.30 -9.44 -15.16
CA PHE A 438 7.96 -8.76 -16.26
C PHE A 438 7.64 -9.48 -17.56
N SER A 439 6.75 -8.88 -18.37
CA SER A 439 6.40 -9.40 -19.70
C SER A 439 7.61 -9.36 -20.65
N GLY A 440 7.51 -10.03 -21.81
CA GLY A 440 8.61 -10.08 -22.76
C GLY A 440 9.19 -8.70 -23.15
N ALA A 441 8.33 -7.69 -23.30
CA ALA A 441 8.75 -6.30 -23.60
C ALA A 441 9.40 -5.63 -22.39
N ASP A 442 8.90 -5.88 -21.17
CA ASP A 442 9.40 -5.28 -19.93
C ASP A 442 10.79 -5.79 -19.56
N GLN A 443 11.13 -7.02 -19.95
CA GLN A 443 12.46 -7.60 -19.72
C GLN A 443 13.59 -6.84 -20.42
N GLY A 444 13.26 -6.11 -21.48
CA GLY A 444 14.20 -5.25 -22.22
C GLY A 444 14.31 -3.82 -21.67
N LYS A 445 13.48 -3.42 -20.70
CA LYS A 445 13.58 -2.09 -20.07
C LYS A 445 14.86 -1.95 -19.28
N LYS A 446 15.50 -0.77 -19.34
CA LYS A 446 16.63 -0.45 -18.47
C LYS A 446 16.17 -0.35 -17.01
N ALA A 447 16.99 -0.83 -16.08
CA ALA A 447 16.67 -0.79 -14.66
C ALA A 447 16.47 0.63 -14.12
N GLY A 448 17.15 1.62 -14.70
CA GLY A 448 17.02 3.02 -14.32
C GLY A 448 15.66 3.67 -14.63
N VAL A 449 14.87 3.12 -15.58
CA VAL A 449 13.55 3.66 -15.97
C VAL A 449 12.38 2.91 -15.30
N LEU A 450 12.67 1.93 -14.44
CA LEU A 450 11.66 1.18 -13.72
C LEU A 450 10.96 2.04 -12.66
N SER A 451 9.66 1.84 -12.53
CA SER A 451 8.90 2.36 -11.38
C SER A 451 9.39 1.75 -10.07
N GLY A 452 9.05 2.36 -8.92
CA GLY A 452 9.41 1.83 -7.60
C GLY A 452 8.99 0.36 -7.42
N GLY A 453 7.76 0.03 -7.75
CA GLY A 453 7.25 -1.34 -7.66
C GLY A 453 7.91 -2.33 -8.64
N GLU A 454 8.25 -1.90 -9.87
CA GLU A 454 9.02 -2.73 -10.81
C GLU A 454 10.43 -2.97 -10.27
N ARG A 455 11.05 -1.95 -9.69
CA ARG A 455 12.39 -2.06 -9.09
C ARG A 455 12.39 -3.00 -7.90
N ASN A 456 11.38 -2.92 -7.03
CA ASN A 456 11.24 -3.81 -5.88
C ASN A 456 11.09 -5.28 -6.32
N ARG A 457 10.25 -5.57 -7.34
CA ARG A 457 10.14 -6.91 -7.93
C ARG A 457 11.45 -7.41 -8.53
N LEU A 458 12.24 -6.53 -9.14
CA LEU A 458 13.56 -6.88 -9.68
C LEU A 458 14.53 -7.28 -8.56
N HIS A 459 14.59 -6.52 -7.48
CA HIS A 459 15.40 -6.86 -6.30
C HIS A 459 14.99 -8.18 -5.67
N LEU A 460 13.69 -8.39 -5.51
CA LEU A 460 13.14 -9.65 -5.01
C LEU A 460 13.59 -10.83 -5.89
N ALA A 461 13.50 -10.69 -7.22
CA ALA A 461 13.96 -11.71 -8.15
C ALA A 461 15.45 -12.01 -8.03
N MET A 462 16.28 -10.98 -7.81
CA MET A 462 17.73 -11.14 -7.60
C MET A 462 18.03 -11.88 -6.31
N ALA A 463 17.41 -11.46 -5.20
CA ALA A 463 17.65 -12.06 -3.89
C ALA A 463 17.19 -13.52 -3.83
N LEU A 464 16.02 -13.82 -4.38
CA LEU A 464 15.49 -15.19 -4.41
C LEU A 464 16.29 -16.14 -5.33
N LYS A 465 17.08 -15.59 -6.27
CA LYS A 465 18.00 -16.39 -7.10
C LYS A 465 19.23 -16.87 -6.32
N SER A 466 19.60 -16.24 -5.21
CA SER A 466 20.89 -16.44 -4.53
C SER A 466 21.06 -17.79 -3.83
N GLU A 467 20.07 -18.71 -3.88
CA GLU A 467 20.09 -20.00 -3.18
C GLU A 467 20.41 -19.88 -1.68
N ALA A 468 19.95 -18.79 -1.05
CA ALA A 468 20.10 -18.56 0.38
C ALA A 468 19.19 -19.53 1.16
N ASN A 469 19.63 -19.91 2.36
CA ASN A 469 18.83 -20.70 3.29
C ASN A 469 18.27 -19.87 4.46
N VAL A 470 18.70 -18.61 4.57
CA VAL A 470 18.10 -17.60 5.46
C VAL A 470 17.85 -16.32 4.66
N LEU A 471 16.62 -15.90 4.56
CA LEU A 471 16.22 -14.69 3.85
C LEU A 471 15.99 -13.54 4.84
N LEU A 472 16.59 -12.39 4.57
CA LEU A 472 16.33 -11.13 5.26
C LEU A 472 15.59 -10.22 4.27
N LEU A 473 14.31 -9.94 4.53
CA LEU A 473 13.45 -9.16 3.63
C LEU A 473 13.04 -7.86 4.33
N ASP A 474 13.53 -6.72 3.82
CA ASP A 474 13.21 -5.40 4.37
C ASP A 474 12.09 -4.75 3.54
N GLU A 475 10.88 -4.70 4.10
CA GLU A 475 9.64 -4.19 3.50
C GLU A 475 9.35 -4.77 2.08
N PRO A 476 9.35 -6.10 1.91
CA PRO A 476 9.15 -6.72 0.60
C PRO A 476 7.74 -6.52 0.05
N THR A 477 6.81 -6.07 0.88
CA THR A 477 5.39 -5.87 0.53
C THR A 477 5.11 -4.49 -0.07
N ASN A 478 6.04 -3.53 0.05
CA ASN A 478 5.84 -2.19 -0.47
C ASN A 478 5.78 -2.15 -1.99
N ASP A 479 4.79 -1.43 -2.53
CA ASP A 479 4.59 -1.20 -3.98
C ASP A 479 4.42 -2.49 -4.82
N ILE A 480 4.15 -3.63 -4.19
CA ILE A 480 3.87 -4.90 -4.88
C ILE A 480 2.37 -5.08 -5.07
N ASP A 481 1.95 -5.54 -6.25
CA ASP A 481 0.55 -5.87 -6.52
C ASP A 481 0.10 -7.15 -5.79
N ILE A 482 -1.21 -7.27 -5.56
CA ILE A 482 -1.81 -8.36 -4.79
C ILE A 482 -1.49 -9.76 -5.35
N ASN A 483 -1.36 -9.91 -6.67
CA ASN A 483 -1.06 -11.22 -7.26
C ASN A 483 0.38 -11.63 -7.00
N THR A 484 1.32 -10.69 -7.14
CA THR A 484 2.75 -10.90 -6.81
C THR A 484 2.92 -11.16 -5.30
N LEU A 485 2.18 -10.44 -4.47
CA LEU A 485 2.22 -10.62 -3.02
C LEU A 485 1.73 -12.02 -2.60
N ARG A 486 0.63 -12.52 -3.19
CA ARG A 486 0.15 -13.89 -2.97
C ARG A 486 1.15 -14.95 -3.41
N ALA A 487 1.78 -14.74 -4.58
CA ALA A 487 2.81 -15.65 -5.06
C ALA A 487 4.03 -15.69 -4.12
N LEU A 488 4.39 -14.53 -3.51
CA LEU A 488 5.44 -14.46 -2.49
C LEU A 488 5.04 -15.17 -1.20
N GLU A 489 3.79 -15.01 -0.73
CA GLU A 489 3.24 -15.73 0.43
C GLU A 489 3.36 -17.25 0.21
N GLU A 490 2.86 -17.76 -0.94
CA GLU A 490 2.92 -19.18 -1.28
C GLU A 490 4.37 -19.69 -1.41
N ALA A 491 5.28 -18.84 -1.93
CA ALA A 491 6.69 -19.19 -2.06
C ALA A 491 7.39 -19.28 -0.70
N LEU A 492 7.09 -18.39 0.23
CA LEU A 492 7.63 -18.41 1.60
C LEU A 492 7.07 -19.58 2.43
N ASP A 493 5.79 -19.90 2.28
CA ASP A 493 5.15 -21.06 2.94
C ASP A 493 5.80 -22.39 2.49
N ASN A 494 6.26 -22.47 1.24
CA ASN A 494 6.96 -23.64 0.69
C ASN A 494 8.48 -23.57 0.84
N PHE A 495 9.03 -22.52 1.47
CA PHE A 495 10.46 -22.36 1.61
C PHE A 495 11.03 -23.24 2.73
N ALA A 496 12.00 -24.10 2.42
CA ALA A 496 12.61 -25.02 3.38
C ALA A 496 13.71 -24.38 4.26
N GLY A 497 13.90 -23.06 4.18
CA GLY A 497 14.82 -22.28 4.99
C GLY A 497 14.10 -21.46 6.06
N SER A 498 14.83 -20.53 6.69
CA SER A 498 14.27 -19.54 7.62
C SER A 498 14.19 -18.17 6.95
N ALA A 499 13.22 -17.36 7.34
CA ALA A 499 13.14 -15.99 6.87
C ALA A 499 12.93 -15.02 8.05
N VAL A 500 13.53 -13.83 7.94
CA VAL A 500 13.27 -12.71 8.84
C VAL A 500 12.77 -11.55 7.98
N ILE A 501 11.57 -11.07 8.29
CA ILE A 501 10.83 -10.18 7.42
C ILE A 501 10.41 -8.93 8.20
N ILE A 502 10.89 -7.78 7.79
CA ILE A 502 10.36 -6.50 8.25
C ILE A 502 9.18 -6.17 7.35
N SER A 503 8.00 -6.00 7.89
CA SER A 503 6.83 -5.56 7.12
C SER A 503 5.81 -4.84 8.01
N HIS A 504 5.09 -3.91 7.39
CA HIS A 504 3.93 -3.26 7.96
C HIS A 504 2.60 -3.86 7.47
N ASP A 505 2.65 -4.79 6.50
CA ASP A 505 1.48 -5.53 6.02
C ASP A 505 1.10 -6.63 7.05
N ARG A 506 0.11 -6.30 7.87
CA ARG A 506 -0.39 -7.19 8.94
C ARG A 506 -0.96 -8.49 8.39
N TRP A 507 -1.66 -8.46 7.25
CA TRP A 507 -2.22 -9.63 6.59
C TRP A 507 -1.14 -10.60 6.12
N PHE A 508 -0.09 -10.05 5.52
CA PHE A 508 1.08 -10.82 5.09
C PHE A 508 1.76 -11.50 6.29
N LEU A 509 2.02 -10.73 7.36
CA LEU A 509 2.63 -11.25 8.58
C LEU A 509 1.77 -12.34 9.25
N ASP A 510 0.46 -12.13 9.30
CA ASP A 510 -0.47 -13.08 9.91
C ASP A 510 -0.50 -14.42 9.17
N ARG A 511 -0.34 -14.38 7.85
CA ARG A 511 -0.39 -15.55 6.99
C ARG A 511 0.93 -16.33 6.92
N VAL A 512 2.06 -15.64 6.99
CA VAL A 512 3.38 -16.24 6.68
C VAL A 512 4.20 -16.48 7.95
N CYS A 513 4.08 -15.60 8.98
CA CYS A 513 4.96 -15.65 10.13
C CYS A 513 4.56 -16.72 11.15
N THR A 514 5.58 -17.41 11.65
CA THR A 514 5.48 -18.35 12.77
C THR A 514 5.87 -17.72 14.10
N HIS A 515 6.61 -16.62 14.03
CA HIS A 515 7.08 -15.84 15.19
C HIS A 515 7.03 -14.35 14.89
N ILE A 516 6.87 -13.54 15.92
CA ILE A 516 6.90 -12.08 15.84
C ILE A 516 7.99 -11.52 16.76
N LEU A 517 8.82 -10.62 16.22
CA LEU A 517 9.77 -9.81 16.98
C LEU A 517 9.27 -8.36 16.99
N ALA A 518 8.66 -7.97 18.11
CA ALA A 518 7.96 -6.69 18.23
C ALA A 518 8.81 -5.64 18.96
N PHE A 519 9.02 -4.49 18.32
CA PHE A 519 9.61 -3.30 18.94
C PHE A 519 8.47 -2.47 19.57
N GLU A 520 8.25 -2.70 20.88
CA GLU A 520 7.07 -2.16 21.59
C GLU A 520 7.26 -0.74 22.16
N GLY A 521 8.38 -0.08 21.84
CA GLY A 521 8.75 1.23 22.37
C GLY A 521 9.61 1.13 23.63
N ASN A 522 10.05 2.29 24.16
CA ASN A 522 10.95 2.37 25.35
C ASN A 522 12.22 1.51 25.21
N SER A 523 12.70 1.27 23.99
CA SER A 523 13.85 0.41 23.69
C SER A 523 13.67 -1.07 24.11
N GLU A 524 12.43 -1.52 24.26
CA GLU A 524 12.06 -2.89 24.56
C GLU A 524 11.66 -3.65 23.30
N VAL A 525 12.14 -4.88 23.18
CA VAL A 525 11.81 -5.77 22.06
C VAL A 525 11.29 -7.08 22.64
N TYR A 526 10.14 -7.51 22.15
CA TYR A 526 9.45 -8.71 22.61
C TYR A 526 9.45 -9.78 21.52
N PHE A 527 9.94 -10.98 21.82
CA PHE A 527 9.90 -12.13 20.92
C PHE A 527 8.72 -13.02 21.28
N PHE A 528 7.86 -13.28 20.32
CA PHE A 528 6.61 -14.03 20.49
C PHE A 528 6.54 -15.20 19.50
N GLU A 529 6.16 -16.39 19.97
CA GLU A 529 5.86 -17.55 19.12
C GLU A 529 4.38 -17.52 18.76
N GLY A 530 4.07 -17.34 17.49
CA GLY A 530 2.73 -17.20 16.94
C GLY A 530 2.69 -16.21 15.77
N ASN A 531 1.52 -16.09 15.16
CA ASN A 531 1.27 -15.15 14.06
C ASN A 531 0.96 -13.73 14.58
N PHE A 532 0.68 -12.81 13.66
CA PHE A 532 0.43 -11.41 14.00
C PHE A 532 -0.85 -11.22 14.84
N SER A 533 -1.95 -11.91 14.51
CA SER A 533 -3.22 -11.81 15.25
C SER A 533 -3.07 -12.33 16.68
N GLU A 534 -2.39 -13.44 16.87
CA GLU A 534 -2.11 -14.02 18.20
C GLU A 534 -1.22 -13.09 19.05
N TYR A 535 -0.24 -12.44 18.41
CA TYR A 535 0.59 -11.44 19.06
C TYR A 535 -0.24 -10.22 19.49
N GLU A 536 -1.13 -9.70 18.64
CA GLU A 536 -1.99 -8.56 19.00
C GLU A 536 -2.90 -8.88 20.20
N GLU A 537 -3.50 -10.06 20.22
CA GLU A 537 -4.27 -10.52 21.38
C GLU A 537 -3.42 -10.61 22.66
N ASN A 538 -2.21 -11.12 22.54
CA ASN A 538 -1.26 -11.17 23.65
C ASN A 538 -0.87 -9.77 24.12
N ARG A 539 -0.57 -8.87 23.20
CA ARG A 539 -0.24 -7.46 23.49
C ARG A 539 -1.39 -6.77 24.24
N LYS A 540 -2.64 -6.91 23.76
CA LYS A 540 -3.84 -6.36 24.42
C LYS A 540 -4.01 -6.90 25.85
N LYS A 541 -3.75 -8.17 26.07
CA LYS A 541 -3.80 -8.78 27.42
C LYS A 541 -2.70 -8.26 28.36
N ARG A 542 -1.48 -7.98 27.83
CA ARG A 542 -0.33 -7.50 28.63
C ARG A 542 -0.38 -5.99 28.91
N MET A 543 -0.75 -5.18 27.91
CA MET A 543 -0.64 -3.72 27.97
C MET A 543 -1.99 -3.00 28.06
N GLY A 544 -3.11 -3.69 27.83
CA GLY A 544 -4.44 -3.09 27.69
C GLY A 544 -4.63 -2.40 26.32
N ASP A 545 -5.77 -1.73 26.14
CA ASP A 545 -6.05 -0.95 24.94
C ASP A 545 -5.23 0.34 24.98
N THR A 546 -4.17 0.41 24.19
CA THR A 546 -3.29 1.59 24.11
C THR A 546 -3.62 2.39 22.87
N THR A 547 -4.04 3.65 23.05
CA THR A 547 -4.07 4.64 21.96
C THR A 547 -2.66 4.87 21.42
N PRO A 548 -2.48 5.07 20.10
CA PRO A 548 -1.19 5.37 19.50
C PRO A 548 -0.53 6.56 20.20
N LYS A 549 0.70 6.38 20.66
CA LYS A 549 1.49 7.43 21.31
C LYS A 549 2.82 7.54 20.58
N ARG A 550 3.31 8.78 20.44
CA ARG A 550 4.64 9.04 19.89
C ARG A 550 5.69 8.21 20.62
N MET A 551 6.54 7.53 19.87
CA MET A 551 7.56 6.65 20.42
C MET A 551 8.54 7.44 21.31
N ARG A 552 8.75 6.96 22.53
CA ARG A 552 9.78 7.47 23.44
C ARG A 552 10.95 6.50 23.46
N TYR A 553 12.16 7.03 23.39
CA TYR A 553 13.40 6.26 23.54
C TYR A 553 13.99 6.52 24.91
N LYS A 554 14.58 5.48 25.51
CA LYS A 554 15.40 5.69 26.72
C LYS A 554 16.64 6.48 26.30
N LYS A 555 17.00 7.52 27.05
CA LYS A 555 18.29 8.19 26.88
C LYS A 555 19.36 7.26 27.43
N LEU A 556 20.50 7.17 26.73
CA LEU A 556 21.70 6.56 27.29
C LEU A 556 22.03 7.34 28.57
N MET A 557 21.89 6.70 29.75
CA MET A 557 22.51 7.21 30.96
C MET A 557 24.01 6.95 30.83
N ALA A 558 24.80 8.02 30.86
CA ALA A 558 26.25 8.00 30.80
C ALA A 558 26.87 7.17 31.93
#